data_00f5b442597f949cd81cbe0fe19d8bc7
#
_entry.id   00f5b442597f949cd81cbe0fe19d8bc7
#
_cell.length_a   1.000
_cell.length_b   1.000
_cell.length_c   1.000
_cell.angle_alpha   90.00
_cell.angle_beta   90.00
_cell.angle_gamma   90.00
#
_symmetry.space_group_name_H-M   'P 1'
#
loop_
_entity.id
_entity.type
_entity.pdbx_description
1 polymer ?
#
loop_
_entity_poly.entity_id
_entity_poly.type
_entity_poly.pdbx_seq_one_letter_code
_entity_poly.pdbx_strand_id
1 'polypeptide(L)' 'MKTVTIYTDGACSGNPGPGGWGAILMYGKYKKELSGGAAHTTNNRMELTGVITALEALK' A
#
# COMPACT_ATOMS: atom_id res chain seq x y z
N MET A 1 -6.28 4.53 -24.36
CA MET A 1 -5.47 3.76 -23.40
C MET A 1 -6.00 3.98 -22.00
N LYS A 2 -6.17 2.90 -21.25
CA LYS A 2 -6.66 3.00 -19.88
C LYS A 2 -5.48 3.17 -18.92
N THR A 3 -5.58 4.16 -18.07
CA THR A 3 -4.52 4.46 -17.10
C THR A 3 -5.02 4.19 -15.68
N VAL A 4 -4.26 3.41 -14.93
CA VAL A 4 -4.50 3.19 -13.52
C VAL A 4 -3.44 3.95 -12.73
N THR A 5 -3.88 4.78 -11.82
CA THR A 5 -2.98 5.51 -10.94
C THR A 5 -2.96 4.83 -9.58
N ILE A 6 -1.76 4.57 -9.07
CA ILE A 6 -1.57 3.91 -7.79
C ILE A 6 -0.70 4.78 -6.90
N TYR A 7 -1.21 5.12 -5.73
CA TYR A 7 -0.45 5.80 -4.68
C TYR A 7 -0.28 4.83 -3.53
N THR A 8 0.94 4.68 -3.05
CA THR A 8 1.23 3.82 -1.90
C THR A 8 2.11 4.56 -0.90
N ASP A 9 1.91 4.25 0.37
CA ASP A 9 2.74 4.77 1.43
C ASP A 9 2.83 3.72 2.53
N GLY A 10 4.00 3.61 3.15
CA GLY A 10 4.19 2.67 4.24
C GLY A 10 5.19 3.23 5.24
N ALA A 11 4.92 2.97 6.50
CA ALA A 11 5.77 3.46 7.58
C ALA A 11 5.73 2.50 8.76
N CYS A 12 6.73 2.58 9.62
CA CYS A 12 6.69 1.89 10.91
C CYS A 12 7.20 2.80 12.02
N SER A 13 6.71 2.53 13.23
CA SER A 13 7.14 3.24 14.43
C SER A 13 8.31 2.48 15.05
N GLY A 14 9.51 3.02 14.85
CA GLY A 14 10.73 2.28 15.12
C GLY A 14 11.13 1.46 13.90
N ASN A 15 12.25 0.76 13.94
CA ASN A 15 12.70 -0.04 12.80
C ASN A 15 13.60 -1.18 13.31
N PRO A 16 13.04 -2.35 13.64
CA PRO A 16 11.66 -2.77 13.42
C PRO A 16 10.69 -2.29 14.50
N GLY A 17 9.40 -2.35 14.20
CA GLY A 17 8.34 -1.98 15.12
C GLY A 17 6.96 -2.07 14.48
N PRO A 18 5.91 -1.61 15.15
CA PRO A 18 4.58 -1.60 14.56
C PRO A 18 4.55 -0.74 13.30
N GLY A 19 3.91 -1.23 12.26
CA GLY A 19 3.85 -0.51 11.00
C GLY A 19 2.50 -0.60 10.32
N GLY A 20 2.33 0.27 9.33
CA GLY A 20 1.12 0.29 8.53
C GLY A 20 1.44 0.72 7.11
N TRP A 21 0.53 0.44 6.21
CA TRP A 21 0.64 0.83 4.82
C TRP A 21 -0.73 1.25 4.30
N GLY A 22 -0.71 2.07 3.28
CA GLY A 22 -1.93 2.48 2.59
C GLY A 22 -1.70 2.52 1.10
N ALA A 23 -2.75 2.25 0.34
CA ALA A 23 -2.69 2.32 -1.11
C ALA A 23 -4.00 2.89 -1.63
N ILE A 24 -3.91 3.69 -2.68
CA ILE A 24 -5.07 4.24 -3.37
C ILE A 24 -4.93 3.90 -4.84
N LEU A 25 -5.95 3.22 -5.37
CA LEU A 25 -6.02 2.89 -6.78
C LEU A 25 -7.10 3.75 -7.42
N MET A 26 -6.75 4.43 -8.49
CA MET A 26 -7.71 5.26 -9.23
C MET A 26 -7.74 4.84 -10.69
N TYR A 27 -8.95 4.64 -11.19
CA TYR A 27 -9.17 4.24 -12.57
C TYR A 27 -10.46 4.91 -13.07
N GLY A 28 -10.30 5.90 -13.94
CA GLY A 28 -11.46 6.66 -14.41
C GLY A 28 -12.20 7.29 -13.22
N LYS A 29 -13.45 6.88 -13.04
CA LYS A 29 -14.29 7.35 -11.94
C LYS A 29 -14.18 6.51 -10.68
N TYR A 30 -13.44 5.41 -10.75
CA TYR A 30 -13.33 4.46 -9.65
C TYR A 30 -12.14 4.79 -8.77
N LYS A 31 -12.35 4.69 -7.48
CA LYS A 31 -11.30 4.87 -6.48
C LYS A 31 -11.45 3.76 -5.46
N LYS A 32 -10.35 3.08 -5.17
CA LYS A 32 -10.32 2.03 -4.18
C LYS A 32 -9.20 2.30 -3.19
N GLU A 33 -9.51 2.23 -1.92
CA GLU A 33 -8.53 2.43 -0.86
C GLU A 33 -8.26 1.09 -0.18
N LEU A 34 -6.99 0.81 0.05
CA LEU A 34 -6.52 -0.40 0.72
C LEU A 34 -5.60 0.00 1.84
N SER A 35 -5.65 -0.72 2.94
CA SER A 35 -4.75 -0.46 4.05
C SER A 35 -4.53 -1.72 4.87
N GLY A 36 -3.47 -1.73 5.63
CA GLY A 36 -3.16 -2.83 6.52
C GLY A 36 -2.04 -2.45 7.47
N GLY A 37 -1.70 -3.37 8.36
CA GLY A 37 -0.66 -3.13 9.33
C GLY A 37 0.01 -4.42 9.78
N ALA A 38 1.12 -4.26 10.49
CA ALA A 38 1.86 -5.37 11.08
C ALA A 38 2.38 -4.94 12.45
N ALA A 39 2.37 -5.88 13.41
CA ALA A 39 2.80 -5.59 14.76
C ALA A 39 4.31 -5.41 14.87
N HIS A 40 5.08 -6.04 13.97
CA HIS A 40 6.55 -5.98 13.99
C HIS A 40 7.07 -6.05 12.57
N THR A 41 7.56 -4.94 12.04
CA THR A 41 7.97 -4.84 10.65
C THR A 41 8.99 -3.72 10.45
N THR A 42 9.34 -3.45 9.20
CA THR A 42 10.22 -2.36 8.81
C THR A 42 9.53 -1.46 7.78
N ASN A 43 10.04 -0.24 7.62
CA ASN A 43 9.52 0.69 6.60
C ASN A 43 9.54 0.05 5.21
N ASN A 44 10.66 -0.60 4.85
CA ASN A 44 10.79 -1.22 3.53
C ASN A 44 9.73 -2.30 3.30
N ARG A 45 9.45 -3.10 4.32
CA ARG A 45 8.41 -4.12 4.21
C ARG A 45 7.03 -3.51 4.02
N MET A 46 6.74 -2.42 4.72
CA MET A 46 5.45 -1.74 4.60
C MET A 46 5.28 -1.12 3.21
N GLU A 47 6.31 -0.50 2.68
CA GLU A 47 6.25 0.05 1.33
C GLU A 47 6.03 -1.03 0.29
N LEU A 48 6.78 -2.13 0.37
CA LEU A 48 6.63 -3.26 -0.55
C LEU A 48 5.26 -3.93 -0.43
N THR A 49 4.77 -4.08 0.79
CA THR A 49 3.46 -4.67 1.04
C THR A 49 2.36 -3.83 0.38
N GLY A 50 2.44 -2.50 0.50
CA GLY A 50 1.49 -1.61 -0.14
C GLY A 50 1.49 -1.78 -1.66
N VAL A 51 2.67 -1.80 -2.28
CA VAL A 51 2.80 -1.97 -3.73
C VAL A 51 2.28 -3.33 -4.18
N ILE A 52 2.68 -4.39 -3.51
CA ILE A 52 2.27 -5.75 -3.89
C ILE A 52 0.76 -5.91 -3.76
N THR A 53 0.19 -5.43 -2.66
CA THR A 53 -1.25 -5.54 -2.43
C THR A 53 -2.03 -4.75 -3.48
N ALA A 54 -1.55 -3.55 -3.82
CA ALA A 54 -2.18 -2.73 -4.85
C ALA A 54 -2.15 -3.44 -6.22
N LEU A 55 -1.01 -4.03 -6.57
CA LEU A 55 -0.89 -4.75 -7.85
C LEU A 55 -1.78 -5.99 -7.88
N GLU A 56 -1.90 -6.71 -6.77
CA GLU A 56 -2.78 -7.86 -6.69
C GLU A 56 -4.24 -7.48 -6.84
N ALA A 57 -4.63 -6.31 -6.35
CA ALA A 57 -6.00 -5.83 -6.46
C ALA A 57 -6.40 -5.50 -7.91
N LEU A 58 -5.43 -5.38 -8.81
CA LEU A 58 -5.69 -5.12 -10.22
C LEU A 58 -5.97 -6.38 -11.03
N LYS A 59 -5.80 -7.55 -10.46
CA LYS A 59 -6.02 -8.82 -11.16
C LYS A 59 -7.47 -9.20 -11.23
#